data_0ceb6bd327f1aebbe092febdf39ddedf
#
_entry.id   0ceb6bd327f1aebbe092febdf39ddedf
#
_cell.length_a   1.000
_cell.length_b   1.000
_cell.length_c   1.000
_cell.angle_alpha   90.00
_cell.angle_beta   90.00
_cell.angle_gamma   90.00
#
_symmetry.space_group_name_H-M   'P 1'
#
loop_
_entity.id
_entity.type
_entity.pdbx_description
1 polymer ?
#
loop_
_entity_poly.entity_id
_entity_poly.type
_entity_poly.pdbx_seq_one_letter_code
_entity_poly.pdbx_strand_id
1 'polypeptide(L)'
;YVSAFLLGGILNVFQPYVRGGAVFLILAFAGYHLCLGIWDLLAYFHKNMAGSCRARLYQNGRECEIYAIIDTGNRLRDSLTGRPVHVITGEIAEKLGCTDFSSKRVITYQSIGKENGTMPILMLDCLCCQCEKEEKWVEKPLVAVSERQKLSNVYDMILNPDDL
;
A
#
# COMPACT_ATOMS: atom_id res chain seq x y z
N TYR A 1 -11.38 5.09 24.36
CA TYR A 1 -11.65 4.60 25.74
C TYR A 1 -10.38 4.06 26.41
N VAL A 2 -9.51 3.29 25.76
CA VAL A 2 -8.28 2.73 26.35
C VAL A 2 -7.31 3.83 26.79
N SER A 3 -7.11 4.87 25.97
CA SER A 3 -6.26 6.02 26.27
C SER A 3 -6.74 6.81 27.49
N ALA A 4 -8.05 6.97 27.64
CA ALA A 4 -8.64 7.66 28.79
C ALA A 4 -8.46 6.83 30.09
N PHE A 5 -8.56 5.51 30.00
CA PHE A 5 -8.37 4.61 31.15
C PHE A 5 -6.89 4.58 31.59
N LEU A 6 -5.95 4.52 30.64
CA LEU A 6 -4.52 4.62 30.91
C LEU A 6 -4.14 5.96 31.54
N LEU A 7 -4.65 7.06 31.00
CA LEU A 7 -4.40 8.40 31.53
C LEU A 7 -4.96 8.54 32.96
N GLY A 8 -6.18 8.05 33.20
CA GLY A 8 -6.82 8.06 34.51
C GLY A 8 -6.06 7.22 35.53
N GLY A 9 -5.54 6.05 35.13
CA GLY A 9 -4.70 5.19 35.98
C GLY A 9 -3.39 5.87 36.38
N ILE A 10 -2.70 6.48 35.41
CA ILE A 10 -1.45 7.23 35.66
C ILE A 10 -1.72 8.41 36.62
N LEU A 11 -2.76 9.20 36.36
CA LEU A 11 -3.11 10.34 37.19
C LEU A 11 -3.45 9.92 38.63
N ASN A 12 -4.12 8.79 38.81
CA ASN A 12 -4.47 8.28 40.16
C ASN A 12 -3.24 7.87 40.97
N VAL A 13 -2.23 7.26 40.30
CA VAL A 13 -0.95 6.90 40.96
C VAL A 13 -0.18 8.15 41.38
N PHE A 14 -0.22 9.23 40.62
CA PHE A 14 0.49 10.47 40.90
C PHE A 14 -0.29 11.46 41.76
N GLN A 15 -1.58 11.24 42.02
CA GLN A 15 -2.43 12.11 42.82
C GLN A 15 -1.83 12.51 44.18
N PRO A 16 -1.20 11.61 44.96
CA PRO A 16 -0.59 12.00 46.25
C PRO A 16 0.64 12.90 46.10
N TYR A 17 1.29 12.90 44.94
CA TYR A 17 2.50 13.67 44.68
C TYR A 17 2.22 15.01 43.99
N VAL A 18 1.02 15.22 43.49
CA VAL A 18 0.60 16.46 42.80
C VAL A 18 0.04 17.47 43.83
N ARG A 19 0.93 18.10 44.58
CA ARG A 19 0.57 19.25 45.47
C ARG A 19 0.62 20.57 44.70
N GLY A 20 -0.15 20.72 43.63
CA GLY A 20 -0.28 21.99 42.91
C GLY A 20 -0.57 21.81 41.43
N GLY A 21 -1.41 22.68 40.82
CA GLY A 21 -1.82 22.63 39.43
C GLY A 21 -0.67 22.69 38.41
N ALA A 22 0.48 23.26 38.80
CA ALA A 22 1.66 23.35 37.95
C ALA A 22 2.25 21.97 37.55
N VAL A 23 2.34 21.02 38.48
CA VAL A 23 2.85 19.68 38.21
C VAL A 23 1.88 18.92 37.27
N PHE A 24 0.58 19.08 37.49
CA PHE A 24 -0.45 18.52 36.61
C PHE A 24 -0.29 19.02 35.18
N LEU A 25 -0.12 20.35 35.02
CA LEU A 25 0.06 20.94 33.67
C LEU A 25 1.34 20.45 32.99
N ILE A 26 2.45 20.31 33.73
CA ILE A 26 3.71 19.79 33.21
C ILE A 26 3.53 18.34 32.73
N LEU A 27 2.89 17.49 33.55
CA LEU A 27 2.63 16.09 33.19
C LEU A 27 1.67 15.98 31.99
N ALA A 28 0.64 16.80 31.92
CA ALA A 28 -0.28 16.83 30.80
C ALA A 28 0.42 17.26 29.49
N PHE A 29 1.27 18.29 29.56
CA PHE A 29 2.06 18.76 28.44
C PHE A 29 3.08 17.71 27.97
N ALA A 30 3.81 17.08 28.89
CA ALA A 30 4.74 16.01 28.58
C ALA A 30 4.02 14.80 27.97
N GLY A 31 2.88 14.41 28.52
CA GLY A 31 2.05 13.32 27.98
C GLY A 31 1.54 13.60 26.59
N TYR A 32 1.11 14.82 26.30
CA TYR A 32 0.69 15.25 24.97
C TYR A 32 1.82 15.11 23.94
N HIS A 33 3.01 15.61 24.25
CA HIS A 33 4.16 15.50 23.35
C HIS A 33 4.64 14.04 23.18
N LEU A 34 4.56 13.24 24.22
CA LEU A 34 4.85 11.81 24.14
C LEU A 34 3.87 11.10 23.20
N CYS A 35 2.57 11.39 23.30
CA CYS A 35 1.57 10.83 22.40
C CYS A 35 1.79 11.23 20.94
N LEU A 36 2.15 12.49 20.68
CA LEU A 36 2.50 12.95 19.34
C LEU A 36 3.73 12.19 18.79
N GLY A 37 4.79 12.06 19.59
CA GLY A 37 5.99 11.32 19.17
C GLY A 37 5.72 9.83 18.89
N ILE A 38 4.88 9.19 19.71
CA ILE A 38 4.45 7.80 19.47
C ILE A 38 3.62 7.73 18.17
N TRP A 39 2.73 8.68 17.94
CA TRP A 39 1.93 8.73 16.73
C TRP A 39 2.79 8.86 15.46
N ASP A 40 3.77 9.78 15.48
CA ASP A 40 4.70 9.97 14.37
C ASP A 40 5.56 8.71 14.13
N LEU A 41 6.00 8.05 15.20
CA LEU A 41 6.73 6.80 15.14
C LEU A 41 5.89 5.67 14.53
N LEU A 42 4.63 5.52 14.96
CA LEU A 42 3.72 4.53 14.42
C LEU A 42 3.38 4.82 12.95
N ALA A 43 3.19 6.09 12.59
CA ALA A 43 2.97 6.51 11.20
C ALA A 43 4.20 6.20 10.32
N TYR A 44 5.41 6.44 10.84
CA TYR A 44 6.67 6.10 10.17
C TYR A 44 6.80 4.58 9.94
N PHE A 45 6.55 3.77 10.97
CA PHE A 45 6.57 2.31 10.83
C PHE A 45 5.48 1.83 9.87
N HIS A 46 4.27 2.35 9.95
CA HIS A 46 3.19 1.97 9.03
C HIS A 46 3.52 2.31 7.57
N LYS A 47 4.15 3.46 7.34
CA LYS A 47 4.61 3.88 6.02
C LYS A 47 5.75 3.02 5.47
N ASN A 48 6.67 2.57 6.34
CA ASN A 48 7.81 1.74 5.96
C ASN A 48 7.49 0.24 5.91
N MET A 49 6.43 -0.22 6.60
CA MET A 49 5.96 -1.61 6.51
C MET A 49 5.14 -1.89 5.25
N ALA A 50 4.61 -0.87 4.58
CA ALA A 50 4.14 -1.01 3.22
C ALA A 50 5.39 -1.11 2.34
N GLY A 51 5.82 -2.33 2.02
CA GLY A 51 7.00 -2.60 1.21
C GLY A 51 6.91 -1.86 -0.13
N SER A 52 7.46 -0.63 -0.18
CA SER A 52 7.57 0.10 -1.43
C SER A 52 8.82 -0.36 -2.15
N CYS A 53 8.72 -0.61 -3.44
CA CYS A 53 9.84 -0.99 -4.28
C CYS A 53 9.80 -0.24 -5.62
N ARG A 54 10.92 -0.23 -6.33
CA ARG A 54 10.95 0.18 -7.73
C ARG A 54 10.59 -1.03 -8.58
N ALA A 55 9.69 -0.83 -9.52
CA ALA A 55 9.32 -1.85 -10.49
C ALA A 55 9.64 -1.37 -11.91
N ARG A 56 10.23 -2.24 -12.71
CA ARG A 56 10.45 -2.05 -14.14
C ARG A 56 9.58 -3.03 -14.90
N LEU A 57 8.70 -2.50 -15.73
CA LEU A 57 7.77 -3.26 -16.55
C LEU A 57 8.27 -3.29 -17.98
N TYR A 58 8.21 -4.44 -18.61
CA TYR A 58 8.64 -4.66 -19.98
C TYR A 58 7.50 -5.17 -20.83
N GLN A 59 7.28 -4.55 -22.00
CA GLN A 59 6.26 -4.96 -22.94
C GLN A 59 6.63 -4.57 -24.37
N ASN A 60 6.73 -5.55 -25.27
CA ASN A 60 7.01 -5.33 -26.71
C ASN A 60 8.23 -4.41 -26.94
N GLY A 61 9.31 -4.61 -26.19
CA GLY A 61 10.53 -3.81 -26.28
C GLY A 61 10.44 -2.43 -25.64
N ARG A 62 9.32 -2.07 -25.01
CA ARG A 62 9.18 -0.86 -24.20
C ARG A 62 9.47 -1.16 -22.73
N GLU A 63 10.02 -0.19 -22.06
CA GLU A 63 10.32 -0.25 -20.62
C GLU A 63 9.67 0.94 -19.91
N CYS A 64 9.14 0.69 -18.73
CA CYS A 64 8.59 1.71 -17.85
C CYS A 64 9.02 1.46 -16.40
N GLU A 65 9.77 2.41 -15.82
CA GLU A 65 10.12 2.38 -14.40
C GLU A 65 9.08 3.16 -13.59
N ILE A 66 8.61 2.54 -12.51
CA ILE A 66 7.53 3.05 -11.66
C ILE A 66 7.79 2.73 -10.19
N TYR A 67 7.08 3.43 -9.31
CA TYR A 67 7.01 3.07 -7.90
C TYR A 67 5.85 2.12 -7.66
N ALA A 68 6.13 1.04 -6.96
CA ALA A 68 5.17 0.01 -6.62
C ALA A 68 5.09 -0.20 -5.10
N ILE A 69 3.93 -0.65 -4.62
CA ILE A 69 3.72 -1.09 -3.25
C ILE A 69 3.39 -2.58 -3.24
N ILE A 70 4.00 -3.33 -2.34
CA ILE A 70 3.62 -4.72 -2.06
C ILE A 70 2.45 -4.66 -1.08
N ASP A 71 1.26 -5.03 -1.56
CA ASP A 71 0.05 -5.00 -0.75
C ASP A 71 -0.32 -6.43 -0.34
N THR A 72 -0.12 -6.75 0.95
CA THR A 72 -0.50 -8.06 1.53
C THR A 72 -2.02 -8.30 1.51
N GLY A 73 -2.81 -7.26 1.29
CA GLY A 73 -4.26 -7.34 1.07
C GLY A 73 -4.65 -7.66 -0.38
N ASN A 74 -3.72 -7.53 -1.33
CA ASN A 74 -3.98 -7.86 -2.73
C ASN A 74 -4.00 -9.38 -2.93
N ARG A 75 -5.19 -9.96 -2.96
CA ARG A 75 -5.45 -11.38 -3.20
C ARG A 75 -6.05 -11.64 -4.59
N LEU A 76 -5.87 -10.71 -5.52
CA LEU A 76 -6.38 -10.86 -6.87
C LEU A 76 -5.70 -12.05 -7.56
N ARG A 77 -6.51 -12.95 -8.10
CA ARG A 77 -6.06 -14.09 -8.90
C ARG A 77 -6.92 -14.22 -10.16
N ASP A 78 -6.29 -14.54 -11.25
CA ASP A 78 -7.00 -14.88 -12.48
C ASP A 78 -7.84 -16.14 -12.25
N SER A 79 -9.13 -16.05 -12.48
CA SER A 79 -10.10 -17.14 -12.23
C SER A 79 -9.85 -18.39 -13.08
N LEU A 80 -9.17 -18.26 -14.22
CA LEU A 80 -8.91 -19.38 -15.13
C LEU A 80 -7.59 -20.10 -14.79
N THR A 81 -6.56 -19.34 -14.43
CA THR A 81 -5.20 -19.90 -14.23
C THR A 81 -4.79 -19.98 -12.77
N GLY A 82 -5.53 -19.32 -11.86
CA GLY A 82 -5.17 -19.20 -10.44
C GLY A 82 -3.95 -18.32 -10.17
N ARG A 83 -3.32 -17.75 -11.22
CA ARG A 83 -2.11 -16.93 -11.09
C ARG A 83 -2.42 -15.61 -10.39
N PRO A 84 -1.48 -15.11 -9.58
CA PRO A 84 -1.61 -13.80 -8.95
C PRO A 84 -1.68 -12.69 -9.99
N VAL A 85 -2.38 -11.61 -9.64
CA VAL A 85 -2.58 -10.46 -10.54
C VAL A 85 -2.17 -9.19 -9.79
N HIS A 86 -1.27 -8.44 -10.41
CA HIS A 86 -0.88 -7.11 -9.97
C HIS A 86 -1.87 -6.06 -10.50
N VAL A 87 -1.81 -4.83 -10.00
CA VAL A 87 -2.66 -3.74 -10.48
C VAL A 87 -1.78 -2.57 -10.94
N ILE A 88 -2.03 -2.05 -12.14
CA ILE A 88 -1.38 -0.85 -12.69
C ILE A 88 -2.43 0.19 -13.07
N THR A 89 -2.00 1.43 -13.28
CA THR A 89 -2.86 2.50 -13.80
C THR A 89 -2.99 2.41 -15.31
N GLY A 90 -4.06 3.00 -15.86
CA GLY A 90 -4.24 3.11 -17.31
C GLY A 90 -3.10 3.88 -17.98
N GLU A 91 -2.58 4.92 -17.34
CA GLU A 91 -1.44 5.71 -17.82
C GLU A 91 -0.18 4.84 -18.05
N ILE A 92 0.11 3.94 -17.12
CA ILE A 92 1.25 3.01 -17.26
C ILE A 92 1.02 2.02 -18.42
N ALA A 93 -0.21 1.50 -18.54
CA ALA A 93 -0.56 0.62 -19.64
C ALA A 93 -0.38 1.33 -21.01
N GLU A 94 -0.78 2.59 -21.11
CA GLU A 94 -0.58 3.41 -22.32
C GLU A 94 0.91 3.64 -22.62
N LYS A 95 1.72 3.97 -21.63
CA LYS A 95 3.20 4.11 -21.79
C LYS A 95 3.84 2.83 -22.31
N LEU A 96 3.34 1.67 -21.91
CA LEU A 96 3.76 0.36 -22.41
C LEU A 96 3.18 0.02 -23.79
N GLY A 97 2.31 0.88 -24.34
CA GLY A 97 1.66 0.68 -25.64
C GLY A 97 0.48 -0.27 -25.61
N CYS A 98 -0.05 -0.54 -24.41
CA CYS A 98 -1.24 -1.36 -24.22
C CYS A 98 -2.48 -0.46 -24.19
N THR A 99 -3.05 -0.13 -25.35
CA THR A 99 -4.20 0.80 -25.46
C THR A 99 -5.52 0.11 -25.79
N ASP A 100 -5.47 -1.09 -26.37
CA ASP A 100 -6.68 -1.84 -26.72
C ASP A 100 -7.02 -2.88 -25.64
N PHE A 101 -8.10 -2.64 -24.92
CA PHE A 101 -8.65 -3.50 -23.88
C PHE A 101 -9.94 -4.21 -24.29
N SER A 102 -10.48 -3.94 -25.51
CA SER A 102 -11.81 -4.39 -25.94
C SER A 102 -11.93 -5.91 -26.07
N SER A 103 -10.82 -6.59 -26.37
CA SER A 103 -10.75 -8.05 -26.51
C SER A 103 -10.11 -8.75 -25.28
N LYS A 104 -9.80 -8.01 -24.20
CA LYS A 104 -9.09 -8.56 -23.06
C LYS A 104 -10.04 -9.22 -22.06
N ARG A 105 -9.53 -10.23 -21.36
CA ARG A 105 -10.24 -10.83 -20.23
C ARG A 105 -10.36 -9.79 -19.12
N VAL A 106 -11.41 -9.93 -18.30
CA VAL A 106 -11.66 -9.07 -17.16
C VAL A 106 -11.58 -9.87 -15.86
N ILE A 107 -11.11 -9.23 -14.80
CA ILE A 107 -11.17 -9.74 -13.44
C ILE A 107 -12.18 -8.93 -12.64
N THR A 108 -12.97 -9.60 -11.81
CA THR A 108 -13.82 -8.94 -10.83
C THR A 108 -13.04 -8.70 -9.55
N TYR A 109 -13.27 -7.56 -8.93
CA TYR A 109 -12.67 -7.22 -7.64
C TYR A 109 -13.68 -6.56 -6.72
N GLN A 110 -13.42 -6.65 -5.43
CA GLN A 110 -14.18 -5.96 -4.40
C GLN A 110 -13.26 -4.95 -3.70
N SER A 111 -13.75 -3.76 -3.49
CA SER A 111 -13.04 -2.73 -2.72
C SER A 111 -14.03 -1.95 -1.85
N ILE A 112 -13.53 -1.23 -0.87
CA ILE A 112 -14.34 -0.35 -0.04
C ILE A 112 -15.11 0.62 -0.93
N GLY A 113 -16.46 0.51 -0.91
CA GLY A 113 -17.36 1.35 -1.71
C GLY A 113 -17.67 0.85 -3.14
N LYS A 114 -17.12 -0.32 -3.56
CA LYS A 114 -17.44 -0.92 -4.87
C LYS A 114 -17.49 -2.46 -4.73
N GLU A 115 -18.68 -3.02 -4.65
CA GLU A 115 -18.87 -4.47 -4.45
C GLU A 115 -18.54 -5.33 -5.68
N ASN A 116 -18.73 -4.81 -6.90
CA ASN A 116 -18.50 -5.52 -8.16
C ASN A 116 -17.79 -4.62 -9.17
N GLY A 117 -16.49 -4.41 -8.95
CA GLY A 117 -15.64 -3.76 -9.94
C GLY A 117 -15.08 -4.76 -10.94
N THR A 118 -14.86 -4.33 -12.17
CA THR A 118 -14.16 -5.12 -13.20
C THR A 118 -12.95 -4.36 -13.72
N MET A 119 -11.86 -5.08 -14.00
CA MET A 119 -10.65 -4.54 -14.61
C MET A 119 -10.19 -5.46 -15.74
N PRO A 120 -9.75 -4.94 -16.89
CA PRO A 120 -9.13 -5.76 -17.92
C PRO A 120 -7.77 -6.30 -17.44
N ILE A 121 -7.45 -7.54 -17.81
CA ILE A 121 -6.17 -8.19 -17.52
C ILE A 121 -5.30 -8.16 -18.77
N LEU A 122 -4.03 -7.82 -18.55
CA LEU A 122 -2.95 -7.91 -19.52
C LEU A 122 -1.90 -8.90 -19.02
N MET A 123 -1.20 -9.54 -19.95
CA MET A 123 0.01 -10.29 -19.67
C MET A 123 1.17 -9.48 -20.24
N LEU A 124 2.09 -9.05 -19.37
CA LEU A 124 3.31 -8.35 -19.79
C LEU A 124 4.42 -9.36 -20.10
N ASP A 125 5.47 -8.91 -20.78
CA ASP A 125 6.62 -9.77 -21.09
C ASP A 125 7.41 -10.08 -19.83
N CYS A 126 7.70 -9.07 -19.02
CA CYS A 126 8.47 -9.23 -17.79
C CYS A 126 8.19 -8.11 -16.79
N LEU A 127 8.40 -8.42 -15.52
CA LEU A 127 8.40 -7.48 -14.40
C LEU A 127 9.68 -7.71 -13.58
N CYS A 128 10.43 -6.65 -13.34
CA CYS A 128 11.55 -6.65 -12.42
C CYS A 128 11.20 -5.79 -11.20
N CYS A 129 11.20 -6.39 -10.02
CA CYS A 129 10.98 -5.70 -8.75
C CYS A 129 12.31 -5.56 -8.01
N GLN A 130 12.70 -4.33 -7.71
CA GLN A 130 13.87 -4.02 -6.90
C GLN A 130 13.41 -3.60 -5.50
N CYS A 131 13.42 -4.55 -4.58
CA CYS A 131 13.07 -4.35 -3.17
C CYS A 131 14.34 -4.36 -2.32
N GLU A 132 14.64 -3.24 -1.66
CA GLU A 132 15.83 -3.03 -0.80
C GLU A 132 17.16 -3.50 -1.40
N LYS A 133 17.50 -4.78 -1.34
CA LYS A 133 18.78 -5.37 -1.80
C LYS A 133 18.62 -6.50 -2.80
N GLU A 134 17.40 -6.90 -3.09
CA GLU A 134 17.12 -8.04 -3.97
C GLU A 134 16.36 -7.59 -5.22
N GLU A 135 16.81 -8.06 -6.37
CA GLU A 135 16.07 -7.97 -7.62
C GLU A 135 15.31 -9.28 -7.85
N LYS A 136 14.01 -9.18 -8.06
CA LYS A 136 13.17 -10.30 -8.39
C LYS A 136 12.53 -10.12 -9.77
N TRP A 137 12.69 -11.10 -10.61
CA TRP A 137 12.17 -11.15 -11.97
C TRP A 137 10.96 -12.07 -12.04
N VAL A 138 9.88 -11.58 -12.61
CA VAL A 138 8.65 -12.34 -12.85
C VAL A 138 8.42 -12.38 -14.35
N GLU A 139 8.43 -13.57 -14.92
CA GLU A 139 8.15 -13.78 -16.34
C GLU A 139 6.65 -13.84 -16.61
N LYS A 140 6.23 -13.13 -17.64
CA LYS A 140 4.83 -13.06 -18.07
C LYS A 140 3.84 -12.73 -16.95
N PRO A 141 4.09 -11.66 -16.16
CA PRO A 141 3.22 -11.29 -15.05
C PRO A 141 1.83 -10.91 -15.57
N LEU A 142 0.80 -11.21 -14.79
CA LEU A 142 -0.55 -10.75 -15.06
C LEU A 142 -0.78 -9.41 -14.33
N VAL A 143 -1.27 -8.43 -15.07
CA VAL A 143 -1.60 -7.12 -14.53
C VAL A 143 -3.04 -6.74 -14.87
N ALA A 144 -3.78 -6.27 -13.88
CA ALA A 144 -5.08 -5.66 -14.07
C ALA A 144 -4.91 -4.15 -14.24
N VAL A 145 -5.63 -3.56 -15.17
CA VAL A 145 -5.55 -2.13 -15.46
C VAL A 145 -6.70 -1.41 -14.79
N SER A 146 -6.38 -0.53 -13.85
CA SER A 146 -7.36 0.30 -13.17
C SER A 146 -7.79 1.48 -14.05
N GLU A 147 -9.09 1.76 -14.09
CA GLU A 147 -9.64 2.96 -14.73
C GLU A 147 -9.21 4.26 -14.05
N ARG A 148 -8.73 4.18 -12.79
CA ARG A 148 -8.22 5.34 -12.06
C ARG A 148 -6.91 5.81 -12.70
N GLN A 149 -6.79 7.10 -12.95
CA GLN A 149 -5.56 7.70 -13.46
C GLN A 149 -4.37 7.52 -12.50
N LYS A 150 -4.64 7.51 -11.18
CA LYS A 150 -3.64 7.27 -10.14
C LYS A 150 -4.20 6.32 -9.08
N LEU A 151 -3.41 5.35 -8.67
CA LEU A 151 -3.73 4.49 -7.53
C LEU A 151 -3.46 5.25 -6.23
N SER A 152 -2.41 6.06 -6.19
CA SER A 152 -2.01 6.91 -5.06
C SER A 152 -1.15 8.08 -5.57
N ASN A 153 -0.88 9.06 -4.71
CA ASN A 153 0.11 10.11 -5.01
C ASN A 153 1.57 9.62 -4.93
N VAL A 154 1.79 8.38 -4.49
CA VAL A 154 3.13 7.85 -4.18
C VAL A 154 3.49 6.65 -5.05
N TYR A 155 2.53 5.84 -5.48
CA TYR A 155 2.78 4.63 -6.26
C TYR A 155 1.78 4.46 -7.41
N ASP A 156 2.26 3.85 -8.48
CA ASP A 156 1.53 3.60 -9.73
C ASP A 156 1.16 2.14 -9.93
N MET A 157 1.67 1.26 -9.06
CA MET A 157 1.43 -0.18 -9.10
C MET A 157 1.20 -0.76 -7.72
N ILE A 158 0.28 -1.74 -7.66
CA ILE A 158 0.08 -2.59 -6.50
C ILE A 158 0.54 -4.00 -6.87
N LEU A 159 1.55 -4.48 -6.16
CA LEU A 159 2.10 -5.81 -6.34
C LEU A 159 1.33 -6.83 -5.50
N ASN A 160 1.13 -7.99 -6.08
CA ASN A 160 0.62 -9.15 -5.35
C ASN A 160 1.81 -9.88 -4.70
N PRO A 161 1.82 -10.08 -3.38
CA PRO A 161 2.94 -10.71 -2.68
C PRO A 161 3.19 -12.17 -3.08
N ASP A 162 2.19 -12.85 -3.61
CA ASP A 162 2.29 -14.27 -3.97
C ASP A 162 3.15 -14.52 -5.23
N ASP A 163 3.56 -13.46 -5.93
CA ASP A 163 4.44 -13.51 -7.11
C ASP A 163 5.88 -13.05 -6.79
N LEU A 164 6.09 -12.59 -5.53
CA LEU A 164 7.35 -11.98 -5.09
C LEU A 164 8.15 -12.86 -4.15
#